data_050a8bc6b720520b3c4da1263955ffc7
#
_entry.id   050a8bc6b720520b3c4da1263955ffc7
#
_cell.length_a   1.000
_cell.length_b   1.000
_cell.length_c   1.000
_cell.angle_alpha   90.00
_cell.angle_beta   90.00
_cell.angle_gamma   90.00
#
_symmetry.space_group_name_H-M   'P 1'
#
loop_
_entity.id
_entity.type
_entity.pdbx_description
1 polymer ?
#
loop_
_entity_poly.entity_id
_entity_poly.type
_entity_poly.pdbx_seq_one_letter_code
_entity_poly.pdbx_strand_id
1 'polypeptide(L)'
;MVAAYVVHVMDESLLGGSFVEKVRQHWWPEYSWTKFFWFNAGYFVLMIASVVLFDFLRGAWLILPLAWLIERFCNGFWHLGWAIRFREYSPGLLSSILMWMNFYFIVRYRPVDEVIAPAAWGWALVIAGVATAFLNLYIPVAKGRRNRKRLRVVHRVA
;
A
#
# COMPACT_ATOMS: atom_id res chain seq x y z
N MET A 1 2.89 6.15 -12.30
CA MET A 1 2.28 5.43 -11.16
C MET A 1 2.48 3.91 -11.27
N VAL A 2 1.96 3.24 -12.28
CA VAL A 2 2.05 1.77 -12.45
C VAL A 2 3.49 1.25 -12.41
N ALA A 3 4.42 1.84 -13.17
CA ALA A 3 5.84 1.45 -13.17
C ALA A 3 6.48 1.61 -11.78
N ALA A 4 6.18 2.69 -11.06
CA ALA A 4 6.68 2.90 -9.70
C ALA A 4 6.17 1.81 -8.75
N TYR A 5 4.94 1.33 -8.93
CA TYR A 5 4.41 0.22 -8.15
C TYR A 5 5.12 -1.12 -8.43
N VAL A 6 5.46 -1.40 -9.69
CA VAL A 6 6.27 -2.59 -10.03
C VAL A 6 7.62 -2.55 -9.31
N VAL A 7 8.31 -1.40 -9.36
CA VAL A 7 9.59 -1.23 -8.64
C VAL A 7 9.41 -1.42 -7.13
N HIS A 8 8.29 -0.95 -6.58
CA HIS A 8 7.98 -1.14 -5.16
C HIS A 8 7.80 -2.61 -4.77
N VAL A 9 7.04 -3.38 -5.55
CA VAL A 9 6.88 -4.83 -5.33
C VAL A 9 8.22 -5.58 -5.45
N MET A 10 9.09 -5.14 -6.37
CA MET A 10 10.46 -5.70 -6.48
C MET A 10 11.30 -5.40 -5.24
N ASP A 11 11.26 -4.16 -4.73
CA ASP A 11 11.94 -3.78 -3.48
C ASP A 11 11.43 -4.65 -2.30
N GLU A 12 10.11 -4.78 -2.15
CA GLU A 12 9.50 -5.64 -1.13
C GLU A 12 9.91 -7.12 -1.23
N SER A 13 10.18 -7.58 -2.45
CA SER A 13 10.50 -8.99 -2.71
C SER A 13 11.98 -9.31 -2.53
N LEU A 14 12.87 -8.38 -2.92
CA LEU A 14 14.28 -8.66 -3.14
C LEU A 14 15.19 -8.06 -2.07
N LEU A 15 14.80 -6.93 -1.47
CA LEU A 15 15.66 -6.19 -0.56
C LEU A 15 15.30 -6.41 0.92
N GLY A 16 16.31 -6.31 1.78
CA GLY A 16 16.13 -6.25 3.22
C GLY A 16 15.56 -7.48 3.92
N GLY A 17 15.65 -8.67 3.30
CA GLY A 17 15.20 -9.93 3.91
C GLY A 17 13.71 -10.23 3.68
N SER A 18 13.18 -9.74 2.61
CA SER A 18 11.81 -9.85 2.11
C SER A 18 10.68 -9.37 3.04
N PHE A 19 9.72 -8.71 2.45
CA PHE A 19 8.51 -8.26 3.15
C PHE A 19 7.73 -9.42 3.78
N VAL A 20 7.70 -10.57 3.10
CA VAL A 20 6.96 -11.75 3.56
C VAL A 20 7.49 -12.26 4.90
N GLU A 21 8.81 -12.42 5.04
CA GLU A 21 9.44 -12.86 6.29
C GLU A 21 9.20 -11.88 7.42
N LYS A 22 9.34 -10.59 7.14
CA LYS A 22 9.13 -9.55 8.16
C LYS A 22 7.68 -9.46 8.62
N VAL A 23 6.70 -9.57 7.70
CA VAL A 23 5.27 -9.65 8.07
C VAL A 23 4.98 -10.88 8.91
N ARG A 24 5.59 -12.03 8.57
CA ARG A 24 5.47 -13.26 9.38
C ARG A 24 6.00 -13.08 10.78
N GLN A 25 7.15 -12.48 10.90
CA GLN A 25 7.84 -12.27 12.17
C GLN A 25 7.05 -11.33 13.08
N HIS A 26 6.54 -10.21 12.57
CA HIS A 26 5.99 -9.16 13.41
C HIS A 26 4.47 -9.24 13.61
N TRP A 27 3.70 -9.74 12.62
CA TRP A 27 2.24 -9.60 12.65
C TRP A 27 1.45 -10.83 12.23
N TRP A 28 1.83 -11.49 11.15
CA TRP A 28 1.02 -12.54 10.56
C TRP A 28 1.84 -13.77 10.20
N PRO A 29 2.04 -14.73 11.13
CA PRO A 29 2.86 -15.92 10.92
C PRO A 29 2.46 -16.79 9.71
N GLU A 30 1.17 -16.79 9.35
CA GLU A 30 0.67 -17.54 8.19
C GLU A 30 0.74 -16.74 6.88
N TYR A 31 1.37 -15.55 6.87
CA TYR A 31 1.59 -14.81 5.64
C TYR A 31 2.55 -15.58 4.73
N SER A 32 2.27 -15.61 3.43
CA SER A 32 3.03 -16.45 2.49
C SER A 32 3.30 -15.69 1.20
N TRP A 33 4.27 -16.16 0.42
CA TRP A 33 4.55 -15.67 -0.92
C TRP A 33 3.33 -15.73 -1.84
N THR A 34 2.51 -16.78 -1.74
CA THR A 34 1.25 -16.89 -2.49
C THR A 34 0.29 -15.75 -2.14
N LYS A 35 0.15 -15.42 -0.85
CA LYS A 35 -0.70 -14.30 -0.42
C LYS A 35 -0.13 -12.97 -0.88
N PHE A 36 1.18 -12.76 -0.73
CA PHE A 36 1.89 -11.59 -1.21
C PHE A 36 1.65 -11.39 -2.71
N PHE A 37 1.83 -12.44 -3.51
CA PHE A 37 1.61 -12.40 -4.95
C PHE A 37 0.16 -12.00 -5.30
N TRP A 38 -0.83 -12.67 -4.73
CA TRP A 38 -2.23 -12.40 -5.06
C TRP A 38 -2.71 -11.02 -4.58
N PHE A 39 -2.24 -10.56 -3.43
CA PHE A 39 -2.51 -9.18 -3.00
C PHE A 39 -1.93 -8.17 -3.99
N ASN A 40 -0.67 -8.31 -4.37
CA ASN A 40 -0.02 -7.38 -5.30
C ASN A 40 -0.59 -7.49 -6.72
N ALA A 41 -0.92 -8.69 -7.20
CA ALA A 41 -1.57 -8.88 -8.49
C ALA A 41 -2.95 -8.22 -8.54
N GLY A 42 -3.76 -8.40 -7.51
CA GLY A 42 -5.06 -7.73 -7.41
C GLY A 42 -4.94 -6.21 -7.41
N TYR A 43 -4.01 -5.67 -6.63
CA TYR A 43 -3.69 -4.24 -6.62
C TYR A 43 -3.26 -3.72 -7.99
N PHE A 44 -2.37 -4.45 -8.65
CA PHE A 44 -1.86 -4.10 -9.97
C PHE A 44 -2.98 -4.03 -11.01
N VAL A 45 -3.86 -5.04 -11.03
CA VAL A 45 -5.01 -5.08 -11.94
C VAL A 45 -5.96 -3.91 -11.67
N LEU A 46 -6.31 -3.65 -10.41
CA LEU A 46 -7.18 -2.54 -10.04
C LEU A 46 -6.56 -1.17 -10.38
N MET A 47 -5.25 -1.03 -10.21
CA MET A 47 -4.54 0.20 -10.56
C MET A 47 -4.55 0.45 -12.07
N ILE A 48 -4.28 -0.58 -12.89
CA ILE A 48 -4.36 -0.49 -14.34
C ILE A 48 -5.80 -0.17 -14.77
N ALA A 49 -6.78 -0.90 -14.24
CA ALA A 49 -8.19 -0.67 -14.56
C ALA A 49 -8.61 0.77 -14.24
N SER A 50 -8.14 1.32 -13.13
CA SER A 50 -8.43 2.71 -12.74
C SER A 50 -7.90 3.73 -13.74
N VAL A 51 -6.66 3.52 -14.23
CA VAL A 51 -6.05 4.39 -15.25
C VAL A 51 -6.80 4.26 -16.58
N VAL A 52 -7.07 3.05 -17.02
CA VAL A 52 -7.78 2.76 -18.27
C VAL A 52 -9.20 3.36 -18.23
N LEU A 53 -9.94 3.17 -17.14
CA LEU A 53 -11.27 3.76 -16.99
C LEU A 53 -11.23 5.29 -17.06
N PHE A 54 -10.24 5.91 -16.43
CA PHE A 54 -10.05 7.36 -16.52
C PHE A 54 -9.71 7.79 -17.96
N ASP A 55 -8.84 7.06 -18.64
CA ASP A 55 -8.45 7.40 -20.03
C ASP A 55 -9.61 7.35 -21.00
N PHE A 56 -10.55 6.41 -20.83
CA PHE A 56 -11.71 6.27 -21.70
C PHE A 56 -12.90 7.14 -21.27
N LEU A 57 -13.17 7.27 -19.98
CA LEU A 57 -14.41 7.87 -19.47
C LEU A 57 -14.22 9.30 -18.96
N ARG A 58 -12.98 9.69 -18.62
CA ARG A 58 -12.63 11.03 -18.09
C ARG A 58 -13.47 11.48 -16.87
N GLY A 59 -13.51 12.75 -16.59
CA GLY A 59 -14.34 13.35 -15.56
C GLY A 59 -14.19 12.74 -14.18
N ALA A 60 -15.28 12.29 -13.58
CA ALA A 60 -15.31 11.74 -12.22
C ALA A 60 -14.43 10.49 -12.03
N TRP A 61 -14.09 9.77 -13.10
CA TRP A 61 -13.24 8.58 -13.03
C TRP A 61 -11.79 8.90 -12.62
N LEU A 62 -11.38 10.17 -12.68
CA LEU A 62 -10.11 10.65 -12.13
C LEU A 62 -9.94 10.32 -10.64
N ILE A 63 -11.04 10.19 -9.89
CA ILE A 63 -11.02 9.87 -8.47
C ILE A 63 -10.24 8.57 -8.19
N LEU A 64 -10.36 7.56 -9.06
CA LEU A 64 -9.73 6.26 -8.85
C LEU A 64 -8.20 6.31 -8.95
N PRO A 65 -7.58 6.77 -10.06
CA PRO A 65 -6.11 6.86 -10.12
C PRO A 65 -5.56 7.84 -9.09
N LEU A 66 -6.31 8.89 -8.73
CA LEU A 66 -5.93 9.83 -7.69
C LEU A 66 -5.92 9.16 -6.31
N ALA A 67 -6.92 8.32 -6.01
CA ALA A 67 -6.97 7.54 -4.77
C ALA A 67 -5.78 6.58 -4.67
N TRP A 68 -5.40 5.89 -5.76
CA TRP A 68 -4.20 5.05 -5.80
C TRP A 68 -2.92 5.84 -5.56
N LEU A 69 -2.81 7.03 -6.15
CA LEU A 69 -1.65 7.89 -5.97
C LEU A 69 -1.48 8.30 -4.50
N ILE A 70 -2.58 8.69 -3.84
CA ILE A 70 -2.59 9.06 -2.42
C ILE A 70 -2.30 7.85 -1.54
N GLU A 71 -2.92 6.71 -1.82
CA GLU A 71 -2.73 5.48 -1.04
C GLU A 71 -1.27 5.03 -1.09
N ARG A 72 -0.63 5.04 -2.27
CA ARG A 72 0.80 4.73 -2.41
C ARG A 72 1.70 5.73 -1.69
N PHE A 73 1.35 7.00 -1.71
CA PHE A 73 2.04 8.02 -0.93
C PHE A 73 1.99 7.71 0.58
N CYS A 74 0.81 7.35 1.10
CA CYS A 74 0.62 6.96 2.50
C CYS A 74 1.33 5.64 2.85
N ASN A 75 1.34 4.68 1.94
CA ASN A 75 2.05 3.41 2.10
C ASN A 75 3.55 3.63 2.32
N GLY A 76 4.16 4.61 1.65
CA GLY A 76 5.56 4.98 1.90
C GLY A 76 5.81 5.41 3.35
N PHE A 77 4.90 6.16 3.96
CA PHE A 77 5.01 6.51 5.38
C PHE A 77 4.84 5.31 6.31
N TRP A 78 4.05 4.32 5.91
CA TRP A 78 3.93 3.08 6.66
C TRP A 78 5.28 2.33 6.70
N HIS A 79 6.01 2.22 5.58
CA HIS A 79 7.35 1.64 5.54
C HIS A 79 8.36 2.44 6.37
N LEU A 80 8.29 3.76 6.34
CA LEU A 80 9.12 4.63 7.18
C LEU A 80 8.81 4.40 8.68
N GLY A 81 7.53 4.37 9.05
CA GLY A 81 7.09 4.07 10.42
C GLY A 81 7.54 2.70 10.90
N TRP A 82 7.51 1.69 10.03
CA TRP A 82 8.09 0.37 10.31
C TRP A 82 9.57 0.48 10.63
N ALA A 83 10.36 1.08 9.73
CA ALA A 83 11.80 1.18 9.88
C ALA A 83 12.19 1.86 11.22
N ILE A 84 11.46 2.92 11.61
CA ILE A 84 11.65 3.61 12.88
C ILE A 84 11.24 2.71 14.06
N ARG A 85 10.08 2.05 13.97
CA ARG A 85 9.49 1.25 15.07
C ARG A 85 10.32 0.02 15.41
N PHE A 86 10.84 -0.65 14.39
CA PHE A 86 11.57 -1.90 14.56
C PHE A 86 13.09 -1.73 14.43
N ARG A 87 13.57 -0.53 14.11
CA ARG A 87 14.99 -0.19 13.90
C ARG A 87 15.66 -1.12 12.89
N GLU A 88 14.96 -1.44 11.82
CA GLU A 88 15.44 -2.28 10.73
C GLU A 88 15.00 -1.73 9.39
N TYR A 89 15.64 -2.15 8.30
CA TYR A 89 15.18 -1.81 6.97
C TYR A 89 13.79 -2.40 6.71
N SER A 90 12.84 -1.57 6.31
CA SER A 90 11.53 -2.02 5.84
C SER A 90 11.59 -2.26 4.34
N PRO A 91 11.41 -3.51 3.85
CA PRO A 91 11.31 -3.75 2.42
C PRO A 91 10.18 -2.91 1.82
N GLY A 92 10.47 -2.18 0.74
CA GLY A 92 9.57 -1.16 0.17
C GLY A 92 9.92 0.29 0.55
N LEU A 93 10.83 0.51 1.53
CA LEU A 93 11.19 1.86 1.96
C LEU A 93 11.95 2.63 0.89
N LEU A 94 12.90 2.00 0.21
CA LEU A 94 13.69 2.67 -0.83
C LEU A 94 12.81 3.11 -1.98
N SER A 95 11.95 2.24 -2.45
CA SER A 95 10.99 2.53 -3.52
C SER A 95 9.88 3.52 -3.10
N SER A 96 9.66 3.70 -1.80
CA SER A 96 8.75 4.73 -1.29
C SER A 96 9.19 6.14 -1.67
N ILE A 97 10.49 6.39 -1.80
CA ILE A 97 11.03 7.66 -2.32
C ILE A 97 10.50 7.90 -3.74
N LEU A 98 10.52 6.87 -4.59
CA LEU A 98 9.97 6.94 -5.94
C LEU A 98 8.45 7.22 -5.93
N MET A 99 7.71 6.64 -4.98
CA MET A 99 6.28 6.90 -4.81
C MET A 99 6.01 8.36 -4.42
N TRP A 100 6.79 8.91 -3.49
CA TRP A 100 6.68 10.30 -3.06
C TRP A 100 7.06 11.27 -4.18
N MET A 101 8.11 10.98 -4.94
CA MET A 101 8.47 11.75 -6.13
C MET A 101 7.35 11.71 -7.18
N ASN A 102 6.81 10.53 -7.46
CA ASN A 102 5.69 10.37 -8.40
C ASN A 102 4.47 11.19 -7.97
N PHE A 103 4.11 11.16 -6.69
CA PHE A 103 3.04 12.00 -6.14
C PHE A 103 3.33 13.49 -6.36
N TYR A 104 4.53 13.95 -5.97
CA TYR A 104 4.95 15.33 -6.11
C TYR A 104 4.88 15.80 -7.57
N PHE A 105 5.45 15.03 -8.50
CA PHE A 105 5.46 15.39 -9.91
C PHE A 105 4.06 15.44 -10.51
N ILE A 106 3.21 14.49 -10.23
CA ILE A 106 1.83 14.50 -10.75
C ILE A 106 1.05 15.70 -10.20
N VAL A 107 1.18 15.99 -8.92
CA VAL A 107 0.46 17.13 -8.30
C VAL A 107 1.02 18.48 -8.79
N ARG A 108 2.33 18.59 -8.96
CA ARG A 108 3.02 19.86 -9.28
C ARG A 108 2.97 20.21 -10.76
N TYR A 109 3.10 19.20 -11.62
CA TYR A 109 3.28 19.38 -13.07
C TYR A 109 2.11 18.88 -13.90
N ARG A 110 0.94 18.69 -13.27
CA ARG A 110 -0.30 18.41 -14.02
C ARG A 110 -0.54 19.52 -15.08
N PRO A 111 -1.15 19.20 -16.22
CA PRO A 111 -1.56 20.20 -17.20
C PRO A 111 -2.39 21.31 -16.53
N VAL A 112 -2.05 22.56 -16.80
CA VAL A 112 -2.69 23.74 -16.17
C VAL A 112 -4.19 23.78 -16.42
N ASP A 113 -4.61 23.18 -17.53
CA ASP A 113 -6.02 23.14 -17.97
C ASP A 113 -6.88 22.10 -17.21
N GLU A 114 -6.24 21.15 -16.48
CA GLU A 114 -6.92 20.16 -15.68
C GLU A 114 -6.96 20.54 -14.19
N VAL A 115 -7.82 21.49 -13.85
CA VAL A 115 -8.10 21.78 -12.44
C VAL A 115 -8.88 20.62 -11.84
N ILE A 116 -8.21 19.82 -11.00
CA ILE A 116 -8.88 18.75 -10.27
C ILE A 116 -9.85 19.39 -9.26
N ALA A 117 -11.14 19.14 -9.44
CA ALA A 117 -12.17 19.68 -8.55
C ALA A 117 -11.88 19.27 -7.08
N PRO A 118 -12.07 20.19 -6.11
CA PRO A 118 -11.87 19.89 -4.69
C PRO A 118 -12.62 18.64 -4.21
N ALA A 119 -13.82 18.41 -4.74
CA ALA A 119 -14.62 17.22 -4.44
C ALA A 119 -13.92 15.91 -4.87
N ALA A 120 -13.20 15.91 -6.01
CA ALA A 120 -12.45 14.74 -6.47
C ALA A 120 -11.28 14.41 -5.52
N TRP A 121 -10.58 15.43 -5.00
CA TRP A 121 -9.58 15.24 -3.95
C TRP A 121 -10.19 14.68 -2.68
N GLY A 122 -11.36 15.21 -2.26
CA GLY A 122 -12.07 14.74 -1.07
C GLY A 122 -12.43 13.25 -1.17
N TRP A 123 -13.05 12.82 -2.27
CA TRP A 123 -13.38 11.41 -2.49
C TRP A 123 -12.15 10.52 -2.62
N ALA A 124 -11.13 10.97 -3.33
CA ALA A 124 -9.88 10.22 -3.46
C ALA A 124 -9.20 10.02 -2.09
N LEU A 125 -9.19 11.03 -1.23
CA LEU A 125 -8.68 10.93 0.14
C LEU A 125 -9.49 9.95 1.00
N VAL A 126 -10.82 9.95 0.89
CA VAL A 126 -11.67 8.99 1.61
C VAL A 126 -11.37 7.56 1.16
N ILE A 127 -11.33 7.30 -0.14
CA ILE A 127 -11.04 5.96 -0.70
C ILE A 127 -9.65 5.51 -0.29
N ALA A 128 -8.62 6.36 -0.47
CA ALA A 128 -7.25 6.07 -0.09
C ALA A 128 -7.12 5.82 1.42
N GLY A 129 -7.76 6.64 2.24
CA GLY A 129 -7.74 6.50 3.71
C GLY A 129 -8.36 5.18 4.17
N VAL A 130 -9.51 4.81 3.61
CA VAL A 130 -10.16 3.52 3.90
C VAL A 130 -9.28 2.34 3.47
N ALA A 131 -8.71 2.39 2.26
CA ALA A 131 -7.82 1.35 1.76
C ALA A 131 -6.56 1.21 2.64
N THR A 132 -5.90 2.33 2.96
CA THR A 132 -4.71 2.37 3.83
C THR A 132 -5.04 1.83 5.22
N ALA A 133 -6.13 2.27 5.83
CA ALA A 133 -6.54 1.80 7.16
C ALA A 133 -6.86 0.30 7.16
N PHE A 134 -7.56 -0.18 6.15
CA PHE A 134 -7.89 -1.60 6.04
C PHE A 134 -6.64 -2.47 5.91
N LEU A 135 -5.74 -2.12 5.02
CA LEU A 135 -4.58 -2.96 4.69
C LEU A 135 -3.47 -2.85 5.73
N ASN A 136 -3.14 -1.64 6.14
CA ASN A 136 -1.96 -1.39 6.98
C ASN A 136 -2.26 -1.42 8.47
N LEU A 137 -3.51 -1.26 8.88
CA LEU A 137 -3.91 -1.26 10.30
C LEU A 137 -4.80 -2.44 10.65
N TYR A 138 -5.94 -2.60 9.97
CA TYR A 138 -6.91 -3.63 10.35
C TYR A 138 -6.38 -5.05 10.17
N ILE A 139 -5.81 -5.39 9.01
CA ILE A 139 -5.34 -6.75 8.74
C ILE A 139 -4.22 -7.16 9.72
N PRO A 140 -3.13 -6.39 9.92
CA PRO A 140 -2.09 -6.74 10.88
C PRO A 140 -2.61 -6.86 12.31
N VAL A 141 -3.46 -5.92 12.76
CA VAL A 141 -4.01 -5.95 14.13
C VAL A 141 -4.94 -7.13 14.35
N ALA A 142 -5.85 -7.40 13.42
CA ALA A 142 -6.80 -8.51 13.51
C ALA A 142 -6.07 -9.86 13.54
N LYS A 143 -5.07 -10.04 12.67
CA LYS A 143 -4.26 -11.27 12.60
C LYS A 143 -3.35 -11.43 13.81
N GLY A 144 -2.69 -10.37 14.25
CA GLY A 144 -1.84 -10.39 15.44
C GLY A 144 -2.62 -10.72 16.72
N ARG A 145 -3.85 -10.22 16.89
CA ARG A 145 -4.72 -10.58 18.03
C ARG A 145 -5.14 -12.03 18.02
N ARG A 146 -5.47 -12.57 16.84
CA ARG A 146 -5.85 -14.00 16.70
C ARG A 146 -4.68 -14.92 17.06
N ASN A 147 -3.49 -14.59 16.65
CA ASN A 147 -2.29 -15.37 16.95
C ASN A 147 -1.98 -15.38 18.46
N ARG A 148 -2.02 -14.22 19.12
CA ARG A 148 -1.83 -14.14 20.60
C ARG A 148 -2.86 -14.95 21.37
N LYS A 149 -4.11 -15.02 20.93
CA LYS A 149 -5.12 -15.86 21.56
C LYS A 149 -4.80 -17.35 21.41
N ARG A 150 -4.36 -17.79 20.23
CA ARG A 150 -3.94 -19.20 20.00
C ARG A 150 -2.78 -19.61 20.91
N LEU A 151 -1.73 -18.79 21.02
CA LEU A 151 -0.58 -19.08 21.88
C LEU A 151 -0.98 -19.20 23.36
N ARG A 152 -1.90 -18.34 23.85
CA ARG A 152 -2.39 -18.42 25.23
C ARG A 152 -3.19 -19.69 25.52
N VAL A 153 -3.89 -20.24 24.55
CA VAL A 153 -4.65 -21.50 24.70
C VAL A 153 -3.67 -22.68 24.79
N VAL A 154 -2.66 -22.72 23.92
CA VAL A 154 -1.65 -23.79 23.93
C VAL A 154 -0.90 -23.83 25.27
N HIS A 155 -0.48 -22.68 25.83
CA HIS A 155 0.21 -22.61 27.13
C HIS A 155 -0.69 -22.91 28.37
N ARG A 156 -2.02 -22.99 28.20
CA ARG A 156 -2.90 -23.38 29.30
C ARG A 156 -3.21 -24.88 29.32
N VAL A 157 -2.92 -25.58 28.24
CA VAL A 157 -3.20 -27.02 28.07
C VAL A 157 -1.94 -27.89 28.20
N ALA A 158 -0.76 -27.24 28.15
CA ALA A 158 0.54 -27.84 28.45
C ALA A 158 0.91 -27.62 29.91
#